data_1b6cf0c1fd7a1dc77158fa28e1265733
#
_entry.id   1b6cf0c1fd7a1dc77158fa28e1265733
#
_cell.length_a   1.000
_cell.length_b   1.000
_cell.length_c   1.000
_cell.angle_alpha   90.00
_cell.angle_beta   90.00
_cell.angle_gamma   90.00
#
_symmetry.space_group_name_H-M   'P 1'
#
loop_
_entity.id
_entity.type
_entity.pdbx_description
1 polymer ?
#
loop_
_entity_poly.entity_id
_entity_poly.type
_entity_poly.pdbx_seq_one_letter_code
_entity_poly.pdbx_strand_id
1 'polypeptide(L)' 'MEFFNLKTKQKVEIPDNQLKKRRSVRMTSGGKRQERYAVIAEVHEGGAKPLQLFKFVNKETFDSLDVPETS' A
#
# COMPACT_ATOMS: atom_id res chain seq x y z
N MET A 1 2.22 1.18 10.41
CA MET A 1 1.23 1.93 9.60
C MET A 1 -0.14 1.34 9.81
N GLU A 2 -1.14 2.17 9.94
CA GLU A 2 -2.51 1.73 10.17
C GLU A 2 -3.25 1.54 8.87
N PHE A 3 -3.90 0.39 8.74
CA PHE A 3 -4.74 0.06 7.59
C PHE A 3 -6.15 -0.25 8.06
N PHE A 4 -7.12 0.02 7.20
CA PHE A 4 -8.50 -0.33 7.49
C PHE A 4 -8.88 -1.60 6.74
N ASN A 5 -9.26 -2.63 7.49
CA ASN A 5 -9.70 -3.89 6.92
C ASN A 5 -11.21 -3.82 6.64
N LEU A 6 -11.56 -3.77 5.37
CA LEU A 6 -12.96 -3.67 4.96
C LEU A 6 -13.77 -4.94 5.27
N LYS A 7 -13.10 -6.07 5.36
CA LYS A 7 -13.75 -7.35 5.65
C LYS A 7 -14.25 -7.43 7.09
N THR A 8 -13.43 -6.98 8.03
CA THR A 8 -13.76 -7.02 9.46
C THR A 8 -14.22 -5.67 9.98
N LYS A 9 -14.10 -4.62 9.16
CA LYS A 9 -14.39 -3.23 9.52
C LYS A 9 -13.60 -2.77 10.73
N GLN A 10 -12.35 -3.23 10.84
CA GLN A 10 -11.46 -2.91 11.95
C GLN A 10 -10.17 -2.30 11.42
N LYS A 11 -9.57 -1.47 12.24
CA LYS A 11 -8.25 -0.92 11.95
C LYS A 11 -7.20 -1.95 12.34
N VAL A 12 -6.24 -2.14 11.45
CA VAL A 12 -5.14 -3.06 11.67
C VAL A 12 -3.85 -2.29 11.60
N GLU A 13 -3.02 -2.42 12.61
CA GLU A 13 -1.69 -1.83 12.58
C GLU A 13 -0.68 -2.85 12.12
N ILE A 14 0.10 -2.49 11.11
CA ILE A 14 1.06 -3.38 10.48
C ILE A 14 2.44 -2.76 10.62
N PRO A 15 3.42 -3.51 11.14
CA PRO A 15 4.79 -3.00 11.27
C PRO A 15 5.43 -2.74 9.91
N ASP A 16 6.33 -1.78 9.88
CA ASP A 16 6.96 -1.34 8.63
C ASP A 16 7.72 -2.46 7.91
N ASN A 17 8.24 -3.43 8.65
CA ASN A 17 8.96 -4.55 8.05
C ASN A 17 8.08 -5.50 7.25
N GLN A 18 6.77 -5.36 7.36
CA GLN A 18 5.80 -6.15 6.58
C GLN A 18 5.17 -5.33 5.45
N LEU A 19 5.60 -4.10 5.28
CA LEU A 19 5.07 -3.22 4.27
C LEU A 19 5.94 -3.24 3.02
N LYS A 20 5.30 -2.99 1.88
CA LYS A 20 5.98 -2.74 0.61
C LYS A 20 5.34 -1.52 -0.02
N LYS A 21 6.13 -0.71 -0.67
CA LYS A 21 5.60 0.45 -1.37
C LYS A 21 5.65 0.22 -2.88
N ARG A 22 4.67 0.76 -3.56
CA ARG A 22 4.53 0.60 -5.00
C ARG A 22 4.25 1.95 -5.64
N ARG A 23 4.98 2.24 -6.71
CA ARG A 23 4.75 3.42 -7.52
C ARG A 23 4.15 2.98 -8.86
N SER A 24 3.03 3.57 -9.21
CA SER A 24 2.38 3.36 -10.51
C SER A 24 2.40 4.64 -11.30
N VAL A 25 2.80 4.56 -12.54
CA VAL A 25 2.79 5.71 -13.46
C VAL A 25 1.81 5.39 -14.57
N ARG A 26 0.89 6.32 -14.81
CA ARG A 26 -0.12 6.16 -15.86
C ARG A 26 -0.15 7.42 -16.69
N MET A 27 -0.24 7.24 -18.01
CA MET A 27 -0.47 8.34 -18.94
C MET A 27 -1.96 8.51 -19.16
N THR A 28 -2.46 9.73 -18.97
CA THR A 28 -3.85 10.03 -19.25
C THR A 28 -4.03 10.35 -20.73
N SER A 29 -5.28 10.36 -21.18
CA SER A 29 -5.62 10.64 -22.58
C SER A 29 -5.24 12.04 -23.03
N GLY A 30 -5.03 12.96 -22.09
CA GLY A 30 -4.54 14.31 -22.39
C GLY A 30 -3.03 14.44 -22.44
N GLY A 31 -2.29 13.34 -22.39
CA GLY A 31 -0.83 13.36 -22.36
C GLY A 31 -0.23 13.73 -21.02
N LYS A 32 -1.03 13.82 -19.99
CA LYS A 32 -0.55 14.13 -18.66
C LYS A 32 -0.09 12.86 -17.94
N ARG A 33 1.05 12.96 -17.28
CA ARG A 33 1.58 11.87 -16.48
C ARG A 33 0.99 11.91 -15.10
N GLN A 34 0.38 10.80 -14.68
CA GLN A 34 -0.12 10.64 -13.32
C GLN A 34 0.70 9.60 -12.58
N GLU A 35 1.20 9.97 -11.43
CA GLU A 35 1.92 9.06 -10.55
C GLU A 35 1.05 8.77 -9.34
N ARG A 36 0.92 7.48 -9.02
CA ARG A 36 0.18 7.04 -7.84
C ARG A 36 1.11 6.24 -6.96
N TYR A 37 1.01 6.49 -5.68
CA TYR A 37 1.84 5.85 -4.67
C TYR A 37 0.95 5.07 -3.74
N ALA A 38 1.33 3.81 -3.48
CA ALA A 38 0.56 2.94 -2.60
C ALA A 38 1.48 2.17 -1.68
N VAL A 39 0.97 1.83 -0.52
CA VAL A 39 1.63 0.96 0.44
C VAL A 39 0.81 -0.33 0.52
N ILE A 40 1.49 -1.45 0.42
CA ILE A 40 0.86 -2.77 0.42
C ILE A 40 1.31 -3.50 1.67
N ALA A 41 0.34 -4.10 2.36
CA ALA A 41 0.60 -4.94 3.52
C ALA A 41 0.00 -6.32 3.29
N GLU A 42 0.75 -7.35 3.62
CA GLU A 42 0.29 -8.72 3.53
C GLU A 42 0.08 -9.26 4.92
N VAL A 43 -1.13 -9.71 5.22
CA VAL A 43 -1.51 -10.22 6.52
C VAL A 43 -1.84 -11.70 6.40
N HIS A 44 -1.19 -12.51 7.21
CA HIS A 44 -1.45 -13.95 7.29
C HIS A 44 -2.26 -14.21 8.55
N GLU A 45 -3.52 -14.57 8.38
CA GLU A 45 -4.40 -14.89 9.50
C GLU A 45 -4.83 -16.35 9.43
N GLY A 46 -4.55 -17.09 10.53
CA GLY A 46 -5.19 -18.36 10.83
C GLY A 46 -5.15 -19.45 9.77
N GLY A 47 -4.09 -19.52 8.97
CA GLY A 47 -3.97 -20.55 7.94
C GLY A 47 -4.80 -20.30 6.70
N ALA A 48 -5.54 -19.20 6.64
CA ALA A 48 -6.29 -18.82 5.46
C ALA A 48 -5.36 -18.19 4.41
N LYS A 49 -5.90 -17.90 3.24
CA LYS A 49 -5.14 -17.20 2.21
C LYS A 49 -4.66 -15.86 2.73
N PRO A 50 -3.44 -15.42 2.38
CA PRO A 50 -2.96 -14.13 2.82
C PRO A 50 -3.84 -13.01 2.30
N LEU A 51 -4.18 -12.08 3.19
CA LEU A 51 -4.98 -10.92 2.85
C LEU A 51 -4.04 -9.77 2.53
N GLN A 52 -4.18 -9.22 1.33
CA GLN A 52 -3.42 -8.05 0.95
C GLN A 52 -4.25 -6.80 1.21
N LEU A 53 -3.69 -5.91 1.99
CA LEU A 53 -4.25 -4.59 2.23
C LEU A 53 -3.39 -3.58 1.49
N PHE A 54 -4.02 -2.56 0.93
CA PHE A 54 -3.26 -1.49 0.32
C PHE A 54 -3.90 -0.14 0.64
N LYS A 55 -3.06 0.88 0.64
CA LYS A 55 -3.47 2.23 0.95
C LYS A 55 -2.75 3.19 0.01
N PHE A 56 -3.49 4.09 -0.61
CA PHE A 56 -2.89 5.13 -1.40
C PHE A 56 -2.33 6.21 -0.49
N VAL A 57 -1.12 6.65 -0.80
CA VAL A 57 -0.41 7.68 -0.05
C VAL A 57 0.08 8.74 -1.03
N ASN A 58 0.41 9.92 -0.53
CA ASN A 58 1.01 10.95 -1.36
C ASN A 58 2.51 10.70 -1.53
N LYS A 59 3.13 11.44 -2.44
CA LYS A 59 4.56 11.31 -2.70
C LYS A 59 5.41 11.55 -1.46
N GLU A 60 5.06 12.54 -0.68
CA GLU A 60 5.78 12.87 0.53
C GLU A 60 5.81 11.71 1.53
N THR A 61 4.66 11.12 1.77
CA THR A 61 4.57 9.93 2.64
C THR A 61 5.33 8.76 2.04
N PHE A 62 5.22 8.55 0.74
CA PHE A 62 5.92 7.49 0.03
C PHE A 62 7.44 7.62 0.19
N ASP A 63 7.96 8.81 0.01
CA ASP A 63 9.39 9.07 0.11
C ASP A 63 9.91 8.94 1.53
N SER A 64 9.09 9.24 2.53
CA SER A 64 9.48 9.15 3.93
C SER A 64 9.44 7.71 4.47
N LEU A 65 8.78 6.81 3.77
CA LEU A 65 8.71 5.41 4.19
C LEU A 65 9.99 4.67 3.81
N ASP A 66 10.62 4.08 4.82
CA ASP A 66 11.82 3.28 4.63
C ASP A 66 11.44 1.80 4.51
N VAL A 67 10.74 1.47 3.43
CA VAL A 67 10.28 0.12 3.16
C VAL A 67 10.67 -0.28 1.74
N PRO A 68 10.76 -1.59 1.43
CA PRO A 68 11.10 -2.03 0.08
C PRO A 68 10.07 -1.59 -0.95
N GLU A 69 10.55 -1.18 -2.11
CA GLU A 69 9.70 -0.82 -3.23
C GLU A 69 9.47 -2.06 -4.10
N THR A 70 8.20 -2.31 -4.42
CA THR A 70 7.82 -3.36 -5.35
C THR A 70 7.26 -2.73 -6.62
N SER A 71 7.53 -3.34 -7.72
CA SER A 71 7.04 -2.86 -9.01
C SER A 71 5.87 -3.69 -9.53
#